data_4b811ef94b817e85dba140044b775cf6
#
_entry.id   4b811ef94b817e85dba140044b775cf6
#
_cell.length_a   1.000
_cell.length_b   1.000
_cell.length_c   1.000
_cell.angle_alpha   90.00
_cell.angle_beta   90.00
_cell.angle_gamma   90.00
#
_symmetry.space_group_name_H-M   'P 1'
#
loop_
_entity.id
_entity.type
_entity.pdbx_description
1 polymer ?
#
loop_
_entity_poly.entity_id
_entity_poly.type
_entity_poly.pdbx_seq_one_letter_code
_entity_poly.pdbx_strand_id
1 'polypeptide(L)'
;MLRQISTNANVGKVSGFGWGMGYLGGIVLLAIILVGFIFPDVGWFGVTSEDGWNVRVAMIIAAAWFALFAIPVFFAVPEIPALPASQRHKVTVFGAYRELFRSIAGLWKDARQTLYFLIASAVFRDGLAGVFTF
;
A
#
# COMPACT_ATOMS: atom_id res chain seq x y z
N MET A 1 1.58 -9.82 -7.89
CA MET A 1 2.19 -10.33 -6.65
C MET A 1 1.30 -11.32 -5.90
N LEU A 2 0.08 -11.00 -5.45
CA LEU A 2 -0.79 -11.95 -4.73
C LEU A 2 -0.99 -13.29 -5.45
N ARG A 3 -1.16 -13.28 -6.76
CA ARG A 3 -1.29 -14.52 -7.58
C ARG A 3 -0.05 -15.40 -7.63
N GLN A 4 1.10 -14.92 -7.23
CA GLN A 4 2.37 -15.69 -7.22
C GLN A 4 2.58 -16.43 -5.91
N ILE A 5 2.05 -15.88 -4.81
CA ILE A 5 2.24 -16.39 -3.45
C ILE A 5 0.98 -17.03 -2.88
N SER A 6 -0.13 -17.01 -3.63
CA SER A 6 -1.42 -17.54 -3.18
C SER A 6 -2.11 -18.34 -4.29
N THR A 7 -2.93 -19.30 -3.88
CA THR A 7 -3.86 -20.04 -4.73
C THR A 7 -5.25 -19.42 -4.64
N ASN A 8 -6.14 -19.76 -5.59
CA ASN A 8 -7.53 -19.28 -5.56
C ASN A 8 -8.26 -19.66 -4.25
N ALA A 9 -7.82 -20.72 -3.58
CA ALA A 9 -8.43 -21.19 -2.33
C ALA A 9 -7.96 -20.39 -1.10
N ASN A 10 -6.76 -19.80 -1.12
CA ASN A 10 -6.17 -19.13 0.04
C ASN A 10 -5.87 -17.63 -0.17
N VAL A 11 -6.16 -17.07 -1.35
CA VAL A 11 -5.89 -15.68 -1.68
C VAL A 11 -6.51 -14.70 -0.67
N GLY A 12 -7.72 -14.97 -0.20
CA GLY A 12 -8.40 -14.16 0.80
C GLY A 12 -7.68 -14.18 2.16
N LYS A 13 -7.23 -15.36 2.60
CA LYS A 13 -6.48 -15.52 3.86
C LYS A 13 -5.14 -14.80 3.81
N VAL A 14 -4.40 -14.98 2.73
CA VAL A 14 -3.08 -14.35 2.53
C VAL A 14 -3.23 -12.83 2.45
N SER A 15 -4.23 -12.34 1.72
CA SER A 15 -4.51 -10.92 1.60
C SER A 15 -4.93 -10.31 2.93
N GLY A 16 -5.86 -10.95 3.65
CA GLY A 16 -6.34 -10.49 4.96
C GLY A 16 -5.23 -10.49 6.01
N PHE A 17 -4.40 -11.52 6.03
CA PHE A 17 -3.24 -11.58 6.91
C PHE A 17 -2.23 -10.47 6.62
N GLY A 18 -1.89 -10.26 5.34
CA GLY A 18 -0.97 -9.19 4.93
C GLY A 18 -1.49 -7.80 5.32
N TRP A 19 -2.78 -7.57 5.15
CA TRP A 19 -3.43 -6.32 5.56
C TRP A 19 -3.41 -6.14 7.09
N GLY A 20 -3.77 -7.18 7.84
CA GLY A 20 -3.74 -7.17 9.30
C GLY A 20 -2.34 -6.90 9.85
N MET A 21 -1.32 -7.54 9.30
CA MET A 21 0.08 -7.30 9.68
C MET A 21 0.53 -5.88 9.37
N GLY A 22 0.06 -5.28 8.25
CA GLY A 22 0.33 -3.88 7.93
C GLY A 22 -0.22 -2.91 8.99
N TYR A 23 -1.46 -3.11 9.41
CA TYR A 23 -2.05 -2.32 10.49
C TYR A 23 -1.33 -2.50 11.83
N LEU A 24 -1.03 -3.75 12.19
CA LEU A 24 -0.29 -4.04 13.41
C LEU A 24 1.07 -3.35 13.42
N GLY A 25 1.82 -3.45 12.32
CA GLY A 25 3.11 -2.78 12.17
C GLY A 25 3.01 -1.25 12.29
N GLY A 26 1.97 -0.65 11.70
CA GLY A 26 1.70 0.77 11.81
C GLY A 26 1.37 1.22 13.25
N ILE A 27 0.53 0.46 13.95
CA ILE A 27 0.16 0.73 15.35
C ILE A 27 1.39 0.61 16.26
N VAL A 28 2.20 -0.42 16.08
CA VAL A 28 3.44 -0.61 16.85
C VAL A 28 4.40 0.55 16.63
N LEU A 29 4.62 0.94 15.38
CA LEU A 29 5.48 2.08 15.05
C LEU A 29 4.95 3.37 15.68
N LEU A 30 3.65 3.63 15.57
CA LEU A 30 3.02 4.79 16.17
C LEU A 30 3.20 4.81 17.69
N ALA A 31 3.00 3.69 18.36
CA ALA A 31 3.19 3.56 19.80
C ALA A 31 4.65 3.85 20.20
N ILE A 32 5.62 3.32 19.46
CA ILE A 32 7.06 3.58 19.69
C ILE A 32 7.35 5.08 19.56
N ILE A 33 6.86 5.72 18.51
CA ILE A 33 7.09 7.15 18.25
C ILE A 33 6.42 8.00 19.34
N LEU A 34 5.18 7.71 19.68
CA LEU A 34 4.45 8.49 20.70
C LEU A 34 5.12 8.39 22.06
N VAL A 35 5.39 7.18 22.52
CA VAL A 35 5.93 6.94 23.87
C VAL A 35 7.41 7.34 23.96
N GLY A 36 8.16 7.13 22.88
CA GLY A 36 9.60 7.40 22.89
C GLY A 36 10.00 8.84 22.57
N PHE A 37 9.22 9.56 21.77
CA PHE A 37 9.67 10.82 21.19
C PHE A 37 8.67 11.99 21.27
N ILE A 38 7.37 11.69 21.45
CA ILE A 38 6.34 12.74 21.43
C ILE A 38 5.84 13.09 22.82
N PHE A 39 5.51 12.09 23.66
CA PHE A 39 4.98 12.34 25.00
C PHE A 39 6.01 12.85 26.01
N PRO A 40 7.26 12.37 26.04
CA PRO A 40 8.25 12.88 26.99
C PRO A 40 8.75 14.26 26.59
N ASP A 41 8.97 15.15 27.58
CA ASP A 41 9.65 16.45 27.36
C ASP A 41 11.06 16.27 26.79
N VAL A 42 11.75 15.21 27.25
CA VAL A 42 13.00 14.72 26.68
C VAL A 42 12.78 13.27 26.25
N GLY A 43 12.72 13.06 24.94
CA GLY A 43 12.55 11.75 24.36
C GLY A 43 13.79 10.86 24.47
N TRP A 44 13.68 9.65 23.98
CA TRP A 44 14.79 8.71 23.92
C TRP A 44 15.98 9.34 23.19
N PHE A 45 17.18 9.01 23.65
CA PHE A 45 18.46 9.53 23.13
C PHE A 45 18.63 11.06 23.30
N GLY A 46 17.86 11.70 24.22
CA GLY A 46 17.97 13.14 24.47
C GLY A 46 17.29 14.00 23.40
N VAL A 47 16.36 13.43 22.63
CA VAL A 47 15.61 14.15 21.60
C VAL A 47 14.59 15.07 22.27
N THR A 48 14.72 16.38 22.03
CA THR A 48 13.78 17.41 22.54
C THR A 48 12.80 17.83 21.46
N SER A 49 11.75 18.54 21.86
CA SER A 49 10.76 19.12 20.93
C SER A 49 11.23 20.45 20.32
N GLU A 50 12.41 20.98 20.71
CA GLU A 50 12.96 22.21 20.17
C GLU A 50 13.11 22.12 18.64
N ASP A 51 12.71 23.18 17.95
CA ASP A 51 12.73 23.26 16.48
C ASP A 51 12.06 22.08 15.73
N GLY A 52 11.17 21.32 16.39
CA GLY A 52 10.52 20.16 15.82
C GLY A 52 11.46 18.98 15.61
N TRP A 53 12.55 18.89 16.38
CA TRP A 53 13.55 17.83 16.25
C TRP A 53 12.96 16.44 16.51
N ASN A 54 12.05 16.31 17.46
CA ASN A 54 11.31 15.08 17.74
C ASN A 54 10.51 14.57 16.51
N VAL A 55 9.89 15.49 15.74
CA VAL A 55 9.14 15.13 14.52
C VAL A 55 10.10 14.67 13.41
N ARG A 56 11.24 15.33 13.25
CA ARG A 56 12.25 14.92 12.26
C ARG A 56 12.80 13.52 12.57
N VAL A 57 13.10 13.24 13.82
CA VAL A 57 13.54 11.91 14.27
C VAL A 57 12.45 10.87 14.05
N ALA A 58 11.19 11.20 14.35
CA ALA A 58 10.05 10.32 14.08
C ALA A 58 9.94 9.96 12.59
N MET A 59 10.16 10.91 11.68
CA MET A 59 10.18 10.64 10.24
C MET A 59 11.33 9.71 9.83
N ILE A 60 12.52 9.90 10.41
CA ILE A 60 13.67 9.02 10.13
C ILE A 60 13.40 7.59 10.63
N ILE A 61 12.81 7.45 11.83
CA ILE A 61 12.43 6.15 12.37
C ILE A 61 11.37 5.48 11.49
N ALA A 62 10.37 6.23 11.04
CA ALA A 62 9.36 5.70 10.12
C ALA A 62 9.98 5.23 8.79
N ALA A 63 10.92 5.99 8.23
CA ALA A 63 11.63 5.61 7.02
C ALA A 63 12.50 4.35 7.23
N ALA A 64 13.21 4.27 8.34
CA ALA A 64 14.01 3.09 8.70
C ALA A 64 13.14 1.84 8.92
N TRP A 65 12.00 2.00 9.60
CA TRP A 65 10.99 0.95 9.77
C TRP A 65 10.50 0.42 8.44
N PHE A 66 10.09 1.33 7.55
CA PHE A 66 9.65 0.96 6.21
C PHE A 66 10.76 0.23 5.43
N ALA A 67 11.99 0.75 5.45
CA ALA A 67 13.12 0.12 4.77
C ALA A 67 13.38 -1.30 5.31
N LEU A 68 13.36 -1.49 6.63
CA LEU A 68 13.57 -2.78 7.28
C LEU A 68 12.57 -3.84 6.78
N PHE A 69 11.28 -3.49 6.72
CA PHE A 69 10.25 -4.40 6.26
C PHE A 69 10.14 -4.51 4.74
N ALA A 70 10.71 -3.57 3.98
CA ALA A 70 10.81 -3.65 2.53
C ALA A 70 11.92 -4.61 2.07
N ILE A 71 13.02 -4.71 2.82
CA ILE A 71 14.16 -5.56 2.48
C ILE A 71 13.76 -7.02 2.16
N PRO A 72 12.96 -7.73 2.99
CA PRO A 72 12.57 -9.10 2.71
C PRO A 72 11.81 -9.28 1.40
N VAL A 73 11.10 -8.25 0.93
CA VAL A 73 10.34 -8.30 -0.32
C VAL A 73 11.27 -8.48 -1.52
N PHE A 74 12.44 -7.84 -1.51
CA PHE A 74 13.42 -7.96 -2.59
C PHE A 74 14.03 -9.37 -2.70
N PHE A 75 14.11 -10.10 -1.58
CA PHE A 75 14.69 -11.44 -1.55
C PHE A 75 13.66 -12.56 -1.64
N ALA A 76 12.45 -12.33 -1.11
CA ALA A 76 11.43 -13.37 -0.99
C ALA A 76 10.45 -13.41 -2.18
N VAL A 77 10.30 -12.32 -2.93
CA VAL A 77 9.36 -12.28 -4.05
C VAL A 77 10.09 -12.58 -5.35
N PRO A 78 9.82 -13.74 -5.99
CA PRO A 78 10.44 -14.07 -7.27
C PRO A 78 9.97 -13.09 -8.35
N GLU A 79 10.90 -12.64 -9.18
CA GLU A 79 10.56 -11.81 -10.33
C GLU A 79 9.76 -12.61 -11.37
N ILE A 80 8.75 -11.97 -11.94
CA ILE A 80 8.05 -12.53 -13.10
C ILE A 80 8.99 -12.47 -14.30
N PRO A 81 9.28 -13.60 -14.98
CA PRO A 81 10.08 -13.55 -16.19
C PRO A 81 9.51 -12.53 -17.17
N ALA A 82 10.37 -11.62 -17.63
CA ALA A 82 9.95 -10.63 -18.60
C ALA A 82 9.44 -11.36 -19.87
N LEU A 83 8.27 -10.95 -20.37
CA LEU A 83 7.76 -11.47 -21.63
C LEU A 83 8.82 -11.33 -22.74
N PRO A 84 8.97 -12.33 -23.64
CA PRO A 84 9.85 -12.24 -24.79
C PRO A 84 9.64 -10.95 -25.54
N ALA A 85 10.71 -10.37 -26.10
CA ALA A 85 10.65 -9.09 -26.80
C ALA A 85 9.60 -9.06 -27.93
N SER A 86 9.31 -10.20 -28.52
CA SER A 86 8.27 -10.40 -29.54
C SER A 86 6.84 -10.23 -29.01
N GLN A 87 6.62 -10.39 -27.69
CA GLN A 87 5.30 -10.25 -27.04
C GLN A 87 5.17 -8.97 -26.22
N ARG A 88 6.23 -8.16 -26.20
CA ARG A 88 6.17 -6.84 -25.55
C ARG A 88 5.40 -5.87 -26.45
N HIS A 89 4.13 -5.69 -26.20
CA HIS A 89 3.42 -4.54 -26.76
C HIS A 89 4.12 -3.27 -26.27
N LYS A 90 4.58 -2.44 -27.20
CA LYS A 90 5.02 -1.07 -26.89
C LYS A 90 3.79 -0.32 -26.39
N VAL A 91 3.60 -0.32 -25.09
CA VAL A 91 2.49 0.38 -24.46
C VAL A 91 2.84 1.86 -24.46
N THR A 92 2.31 2.58 -25.44
CA THR A 92 2.33 4.05 -25.43
C THR A 92 1.35 4.49 -24.35
N VAL A 93 1.68 5.58 -23.62
CA VAL A 93 0.80 6.13 -22.57
C VAL A 93 -0.62 6.32 -23.07
N PHE A 94 -0.78 6.88 -24.26
CA PHE A 94 -2.09 7.04 -24.90
C PHE A 94 -2.78 5.70 -25.22
N GLY A 95 -2.01 4.68 -25.61
CA GLY A 95 -2.51 3.32 -25.83
C GLY A 95 -3.03 2.67 -24.54
N ALA A 96 -2.36 2.90 -23.40
CA ALA A 96 -2.78 2.41 -22.10
C ALA A 96 -4.13 3.01 -21.68
N TYR A 97 -4.33 4.31 -21.84
CA TYR A 97 -5.61 4.96 -21.55
C TYR A 97 -6.73 4.44 -22.46
N ARG A 98 -6.44 4.29 -23.76
CA ARG A 98 -7.42 3.73 -24.71
C ARG A 98 -7.84 2.30 -24.31
N GLU A 99 -6.90 1.49 -23.87
CA GLU A 99 -7.18 0.11 -23.43
C GLU A 99 -7.95 0.09 -22.13
N LEU A 100 -7.66 1.00 -21.19
CA LEU A 100 -8.42 1.19 -19.98
C LEU A 100 -9.89 1.53 -20.29
N PHE A 101 -10.14 2.52 -21.15
CA PHE A 101 -11.51 2.89 -21.55
C PHE A 101 -12.22 1.74 -22.27
N ARG A 102 -11.53 0.98 -23.11
CA ARG A 102 -12.09 -0.21 -23.77
C ARG A 102 -12.46 -1.29 -22.75
N SER A 103 -11.62 -1.50 -21.74
CA SER A 103 -11.87 -2.46 -20.66
C SER A 103 -13.09 -2.05 -19.83
N ILE A 104 -13.22 -0.76 -19.50
CA ILE A 104 -14.40 -0.22 -18.79
C ILE A 104 -15.66 -0.40 -19.65
N ALA A 105 -15.59 -0.11 -20.95
CA ALA A 105 -16.71 -0.31 -21.87
C ALA A 105 -17.09 -1.79 -22.03
N GLY A 106 -16.10 -2.69 -21.99
CA GLY A 106 -16.32 -4.14 -21.95
C GLY A 106 -17.03 -4.56 -20.67
N LEU A 107 -16.57 -4.11 -19.51
CA LEU A 107 -17.23 -4.36 -18.22
C LEU A 107 -18.67 -3.87 -18.19
N TRP A 108 -18.95 -2.73 -18.83
CA TRP A 108 -20.33 -2.22 -18.95
C TRP A 108 -21.24 -3.16 -19.72
N LYS A 109 -20.73 -3.84 -20.75
CA LYS A 109 -21.51 -4.79 -21.57
C LYS A 109 -21.63 -6.16 -20.91
N ASP A 110 -20.53 -6.69 -20.40
CA ASP A 110 -20.43 -8.10 -20.03
C ASP A 110 -20.58 -8.33 -18.52
N ALA A 111 -20.26 -7.35 -17.69
CA ALA A 111 -20.23 -7.48 -16.23
C ALA A 111 -20.61 -6.17 -15.50
N ARG A 112 -21.81 -5.66 -15.74
CA ARG A 112 -22.32 -4.42 -15.12
C ARG A 112 -22.26 -4.45 -13.60
N GLN A 113 -22.54 -5.58 -12.98
CA GLN A 113 -22.47 -5.72 -11.52
C GLN A 113 -21.06 -5.50 -10.98
N THR A 114 -20.04 -5.98 -11.69
CA THR A 114 -18.64 -5.74 -11.33
C THR A 114 -18.29 -4.26 -11.43
N LEU A 115 -18.79 -3.57 -12.46
CA LEU A 115 -18.56 -2.12 -12.60
C LEU A 115 -19.25 -1.33 -11.48
N TYR A 116 -20.51 -1.65 -11.14
CA TYR A 116 -21.19 -1.02 -10.00
C TYR A 116 -20.47 -1.27 -8.68
N PHE A 117 -19.95 -2.49 -8.47
CA PHE A 117 -19.15 -2.81 -7.30
C PHE A 117 -17.86 -1.97 -7.25
N LEU A 118 -17.16 -1.80 -8.36
CA LEU A 118 -15.95 -0.98 -8.45
C LEU A 118 -16.24 0.50 -8.14
N ILE A 119 -17.32 1.05 -8.71
CA ILE A 119 -17.73 2.44 -8.44
C ILE A 119 -18.12 2.60 -6.97
N ALA A 120 -18.94 1.70 -6.43
CA ALA A 120 -19.34 1.73 -5.02
C ALA A 120 -18.14 1.62 -4.08
N SER A 121 -17.17 0.75 -4.40
CA SER A 121 -15.93 0.60 -3.65
C SER A 121 -15.07 1.87 -3.69
N ALA A 122 -14.99 2.54 -4.84
CA ALA A 122 -14.25 3.78 -4.97
C ALA A 122 -14.90 4.89 -4.11
N VAL A 123 -16.22 5.10 -4.25
CA VAL A 123 -16.96 6.10 -3.47
C VAL A 123 -16.86 5.82 -1.96
N PHE A 124 -17.02 4.56 -1.55
CA PHE A 124 -16.88 4.16 -0.16
C PHE A 124 -15.50 4.47 0.39
N ARG A 125 -14.46 4.13 -0.37
CA ARG A 125 -13.07 4.39 0.01
C ARG A 125 -12.78 5.88 0.15
N ASP A 126 -13.25 6.69 -0.80
CA ASP A 126 -13.08 8.14 -0.76
C ASP A 126 -13.86 8.77 0.40
N GLY A 127 -15.08 8.28 0.66
CA GLY A 127 -15.86 8.69 1.82
C GLY A 127 -15.16 8.37 3.14
N LEU A 128 -14.59 7.16 3.27
CA LEU A 128 -13.82 6.78 4.45
C LEU A 128 -12.57 7.67 4.61
N ALA A 129 -11.83 7.90 3.53
CA ALA A 129 -10.67 8.78 3.56
C ALA A 129 -11.04 10.20 4.02
N GLY A 130 -12.18 10.73 3.55
CA GLY A 130 -12.71 12.02 3.99
C GLY A 130 -12.99 12.06 5.49
N VAL A 131 -13.65 11.04 6.04
CA VAL A 131 -13.96 10.96 7.49
C VAL A 131 -12.69 10.93 8.35
N PHE A 132 -11.62 10.30 7.87
CA PHE A 132 -10.37 10.24 8.61
C PHE A 132 -9.47 11.49 8.43
N THR A 133 -9.81 12.36 7.48
CA THR A 133 -9.01 13.56 7.20
C THR A 133 -9.58 14.81 7.91
N PHE A 134 -10.86 14.81 8.22
CA PHE A 134 -11.59 15.90 8.90
C PHE A 134 -12.11 15.43 10.25
#